data_969f7d9c7f5470337fc53b3f2cf545fa
#
_entry.id   969f7d9c7f5470337fc53b3f2cf545fa
#
_cell.length_a   1.000
_cell.length_b   1.000
_cell.length_c   1.000
_cell.angle_alpha   90.00
_cell.angle_beta   90.00
_cell.angle_gamma   90.00
#
_symmetry.space_group_name_H-M   'P 1'
#
loop_
_entity.id
_entity.type
_entity.pdbx_description
1 polymer ?
#
loop_
_entity_poly.entity_id
_entity_poly.type
_entity_poly.pdbx_seq_one_letter_code
_entity_poly.pdbx_strand_id
1 'polypeptide(L)'
;MSIKMRTMLPIALIGLLLLAACGESTPTPEPTERPLASFDFEDVCRRGTIDRAPAYEPEAGSGRIHPVVVFKRDTADDSYLDLSPSSFELPIPWMVDYGGDFGTVELVVCMTGIESTLAEDCAYEDDDDNEEYMLHVYETTYEVKVYAAHSGEELGSTTVKAEFEACPMFHMFSDKEEDSYVYPPVSPVQEFLQEYVEP
;
A
#
# COMPACT_ATOMS: atom_id res chain seq x y z
N MET A 1 -91.80 3.80 -6.15
CA MET A 1 -92.01 3.18 -7.47
C MET A 1 -90.83 2.22 -7.62
N SER A 2 -91.05 0.94 -7.17
CA SER A 2 -91.16 -0.28 -7.96
C SER A 2 -90.12 -0.35 -9.08
N ILE A 3 -89.27 -1.33 -9.14
CA ILE A 3 -89.43 -2.76 -9.53
C ILE A 3 -88.01 -3.38 -9.39
N LYS A 4 -87.81 -4.41 -8.56
CA LYS A 4 -87.72 -5.84 -8.84
C LYS A 4 -87.01 -6.27 -10.11
N MET A 5 -85.90 -7.06 -10.00
CA MET A 5 -85.91 -8.52 -10.28
C MET A 5 -84.52 -9.02 -10.50
N ARG A 6 -84.03 -9.98 -9.68
CA ARG A 6 -83.76 -11.41 -9.98
C ARG A 6 -82.92 -11.64 -11.23
N THR A 7 -81.76 -12.28 -11.13
CA THR A 7 -81.63 -13.74 -11.24
C THR A 7 -80.17 -14.22 -11.25
N MET A 8 -79.96 -15.27 -10.47
CA MET A 8 -79.17 -16.49 -10.73
C MET A 8 -77.66 -16.47 -11.00
N LEU A 9 -77.02 -17.17 -10.09
CA LEU A 9 -75.76 -17.94 -10.17
C LEU A 9 -75.62 -18.75 -11.48
N PRO A 10 -74.40 -19.01 -11.95
CA PRO A 10 -73.85 -20.31 -11.58
C PRO A 10 -72.37 -20.26 -11.13
N ILE A 11 -72.15 -21.19 -10.26
CA ILE A 11 -70.92 -21.72 -9.74
C ILE A 11 -70.01 -22.20 -10.89
N ALA A 12 -68.83 -21.62 -11.02
CA ALA A 12 -67.75 -22.23 -11.77
C ALA A 12 -66.55 -22.44 -10.83
N LEU A 13 -66.45 -23.68 -10.42
CA LEU A 13 -65.35 -24.26 -9.70
C LEU A 13 -64.11 -24.28 -10.65
N ILE A 14 -63.15 -23.39 -10.48
CA ILE A 14 -61.88 -23.50 -11.19
C ILE A 14 -60.80 -23.74 -10.16
N GLY A 15 -60.24 -24.93 -10.28
CA GLY A 15 -59.21 -25.48 -9.35
C GLY A 15 -57.98 -24.62 -9.29
N LEU A 16 -57.63 -24.29 -8.08
CA LEU A 16 -56.37 -23.64 -7.75
C LEU A 16 -55.27 -24.70 -7.78
N LEU A 17 -54.59 -24.86 -8.93
CA LEU A 17 -53.33 -25.60 -9.04
C LEU A 17 -52.23 -24.74 -8.43
N LEU A 18 -51.97 -24.95 -7.15
CA LEU A 18 -50.75 -24.48 -6.47
C LEU A 18 -49.54 -25.22 -7.07
N LEU A 19 -48.93 -24.65 -8.08
CA LEU A 19 -47.57 -24.99 -8.48
C LEU A 19 -46.63 -24.47 -7.41
N ALA A 20 -46.31 -25.34 -6.43
CA ALA A 20 -45.16 -25.13 -5.57
C ALA A 20 -43.89 -25.24 -6.42
N ALA A 21 -43.48 -24.13 -7.01
CA ALA A 21 -42.13 -23.98 -7.54
C ALA A 21 -41.17 -23.98 -6.34
N CYS A 22 -40.65 -25.16 -5.98
CA CYS A 22 -39.41 -25.24 -5.20
C CYS A 22 -38.31 -24.59 -6.05
N GLY A 23 -38.14 -23.28 -5.89
CA GLY A 23 -36.95 -22.60 -6.36
C GLY A 23 -35.79 -23.14 -5.54
N GLU A 24 -35.01 -24.06 -6.11
CA GLU A 24 -33.65 -24.30 -5.63
C GLU A 24 -32.94 -22.94 -5.67
N SER A 25 -32.73 -22.37 -4.49
CA SER A 25 -31.83 -21.21 -4.33
C SER A 25 -30.45 -21.70 -4.71
N THR A 26 -30.05 -21.42 -5.95
CA THR A 26 -28.65 -21.57 -6.38
C THR A 26 -27.81 -20.79 -5.39
N PRO A 27 -26.85 -21.45 -4.66
CA PRO A 27 -26.01 -20.72 -3.74
C PRO A 27 -25.32 -19.58 -4.53
N THR A 28 -25.53 -18.34 -4.09
CA THR A 28 -24.79 -17.21 -4.61
C THR A 28 -23.31 -17.52 -4.39
N PRO A 29 -22.46 -17.53 -5.43
CA PRO A 29 -21.05 -17.78 -5.24
C PRO A 29 -20.53 -16.78 -4.21
N GLU A 30 -19.91 -17.30 -3.16
CA GLU A 30 -19.26 -16.50 -2.15
C GLU A 30 -18.22 -15.62 -2.86
N PRO A 31 -18.17 -14.31 -2.63
CA PRO A 31 -17.20 -13.45 -3.30
C PRO A 31 -15.80 -13.98 -3.01
N THR A 32 -15.12 -14.42 -4.03
CA THR A 32 -13.71 -14.84 -3.91
C THR A 32 -12.90 -13.60 -3.53
N GLU A 33 -12.35 -13.60 -2.33
CA GLU A 33 -11.48 -12.52 -1.89
C GLU A 33 -10.30 -12.37 -2.87
N ARG A 34 -10.04 -11.13 -3.31
CA ARG A 34 -8.88 -10.88 -4.16
C ARG A 34 -7.58 -11.13 -3.38
N PRO A 35 -6.50 -11.55 -4.04
CA PRO A 35 -5.18 -11.60 -3.42
C PRO A 35 -4.78 -10.24 -2.86
N LEU A 36 -3.95 -10.23 -1.81
CA LEU A 36 -3.31 -9.01 -1.31
C LEU A 36 -2.37 -8.45 -2.38
N ALA A 37 -2.27 -7.13 -2.41
CA ALA A 37 -1.35 -6.38 -3.25
C ALA A 37 -0.60 -5.36 -2.38
N SER A 38 0.52 -4.82 -2.87
CA SER A 38 1.35 -3.89 -2.10
C SER A 38 0.55 -2.71 -1.52
N PHE A 39 -0.31 -2.10 -2.32
CA PHE A 39 -1.10 -0.94 -1.89
C PHE A 39 -2.08 -1.22 -0.73
N ASP A 40 -2.43 -2.49 -0.47
CA ASP A 40 -3.24 -2.84 0.71
C ASP A 40 -2.49 -2.56 2.02
N PHE A 41 -1.16 -2.62 1.98
CA PHE A 41 -0.30 -2.44 3.15
C PHE A 41 -0.01 -0.96 3.47
N GLU A 42 -0.28 -0.03 2.56
CA GLU A 42 -0.12 1.41 2.80
C GLU A 42 -0.94 1.89 4.01
N ASP A 43 -2.11 1.31 4.21
CA ASP A 43 -2.99 1.64 5.34
C ASP A 43 -2.32 1.39 6.70
N VAL A 44 -1.39 0.44 6.80
CA VAL A 44 -0.63 0.18 8.04
C VAL A 44 0.21 1.40 8.42
N CYS A 45 0.82 2.08 7.44
CA CYS A 45 1.54 3.34 7.67
C CYS A 45 0.62 4.48 8.16
N ARG A 46 -0.69 4.33 8.01
CA ARG A 46 -1.72 5.25 8.51
C ARG A 46 -2.45 4.73 9.75
N ARG A 47 -1.87 3.76 10.46
CA ARG A 47 -2.42 3.07 11.65
C ARG A 47 -3.57 2.11 11.33
N GLY A 48 -3.59 1.55 10.13
CA GLY A 48 -4.49 0.47 9.74
C GLY A 48 -3.94 -0.91 10.14
N THR A 49 -4.71 -1.94 9.82
CA THR A 49 -4.36 -3.35 10.02
C THR A 49 -4.72 -4.15 8.77
N ILE A 50 -4.05 -5.27 8.55
CA ILE A 50 -4.36 -6.18 7.45
C ILE A 50 -4.70 -7.55 8.03
N ASP A 51 -5.95 -7.77 8.40
CA ASP A 51 -6.42 -9.01 9.05
C ASP A 51 -6.05 -10.28 8.28
N ARG A 52 -5.87 -10.18 6.95
CA ARG A 52 -5.48 -11.29 6.08
C ARG A 52 -3.98 -11.51 5.95
N ALA A 53 -3.15 -10.58 6.45
CA ALA A 53 -1.71 -10.77 6.50
C ALA A 53 -1.35 -11.80 7.58
N PRO A 54 -0.25 -12.55 7.41
CA PRO A 54 0.25 -13.43 8.46
C PRO A 54 0.59 -12.66 9.73
N ALA A 55 0.39 -13.29 10.90
CA ALA A 55 0.86 -12.72 12.16
C ALA A 55 2.39 -12.76 12.20
N TYR A 56 2.99 -11.67 12.66
CA TYR A 56 4.42 -11.61 12.92
C TYR A 56 4.74 -12.35 14.22
N GLU A 57 5.51 -13.43 14.12
CA GLU A 57 5.92 -14.27 15.24
C GLU A 57 7.44 -14.43 15.20
N PRO A 58 8.20 -13.52 15.86
CA PRO A 58 9.65 -13.58 15.86
C PRO A 58 10.16 -14.74 16.72
N GLU A 59 10.81 -15.71 16.10
CA GLU A 59 11.49 -16.82 16.79
C GLU A 59 13.01 -16.61 16.68
N ALA A 60 13.63 -16.13 17.74
CA ALA A 60 15.07 -15.84 17.74
C ALA A 60 15.90 -17.04 17.31
N GLY A 61 16.75 -16.84 16.31
CA GLY A 61 17.65 -17.86 15.79
C GLY A 61 17.00 -18.95 14.95
N SER A 62 15.75 -18.78 14.53
CA SER A 62 15.06 -19.72 13.62
C SER A 62 15.65 -19.73 12.20
N GLY A 63 16.29 -18.63 11.80
CA GLY A 63 16.74 -18.38 10.43
C GLY A 63 15.58 -18.15 9.46
N ARG A 64 14.37 -17.95 9.97
CA ARG A 64 13.20 -17.58 9.17
C ARG A 64 13.32 -16.10 8.76
N ILE A 65 13.03 -15.82 7.52
CA ILE A 65 12.89 -14.46 7.01
C ILE A 65 11.43 -14.05 7.13
N HIS A 66 11.18 -12.86 7.71
CA HIS A 66 9.88 -12.23 7.78
C HIS A 66 9.75 -11.21 6.65
N PRO A 67 8.99 -11.52 5.56
CA PRO A 67 8.93 -10.66 4.39
C PRO A 67 8.32 -9.29 4.71
N VAL A 68 8.89 -8.25 4.09
CA VAL A 68 8.57 -6.85 4.32
C VAL A 68 8.14 -6.16 3.02
N VAL A 69 7.23 -5.19 3.14
CA VAL A 69 7.00 -4.14 2.15
C VAL A 69 7.44 -2.80 2.71
N VAL A 70 7.94 -1.93 1.84
CA VAL A 70 8.54 -0.65 2.24
C VAL A 70 7.80 0.49 1.56
N PHE A 71 7.38 1.48 2.35
CA PHE A 71 6.75 2.70 1.89
C PHE A 71 7.55 3.92 2.30
N LYS A 72 7.65 4.89 1.41
CA LYS A 72 8.31 6.17 1.64
C LYS A 72 7.37 7.33 1.32
N ARG A 73 7.47 8.40 2.07
CA ARG A 73 6.97 9.72 1.70
C ARG A 73 7.98 10.79 2.08
N ASP A 74 8.09 11.81 1.26
CA ASP A 74 9.10 12.85 1.43
C ASP A 74 8.75 13.85 2.52
N THR A 75 7.47 14.14 2.70
CA THR A 75 6.96 14.95 3.80
C THR A 75 5.76 14.28 4.47
N ALA A 76 5.32 14.82 5.60
CA ALA A 76 4.16 14.28 6.32
C ALA A 76 2.83 14.45 5.54
N ASP A 77 2.79 15.40 4.61
CA ASP A 77 1.59 15.73 3.81
C ASP A 77 1.53 14.94 2.50
N ASP A 78 2.62 14.29 2.10
CA ASP A 78 2.69 13.49 0.88
C ASP A 78 2.01 12.13 1.02
N SER A 79 1.64 11.56 -0.12
CA SER A 79 1.23 10.16 -0.21
C SER A 79 2.44 9.24 -0.07
N TYR A 80 2.21 8.05 0.46
CA TYR A 80 3.24 7.03 0.48
C TYR A 80 3.52 6.49 -0.93
N LEU A 81 4.79 6.32 -1.24
CA LEU A 81 5.29 5.63 -2.44
C LEU A 81 5.75 4.24 -2.04
N ASP A 82 5.23 3.22 -2.72
CA ASP A 82 5.69 1.84 -2.59
C ASP A 82 7.10 1.69 -3.20
N LEU A 83 8.05 1.25 -2.39
CA LEU A 83 9.43 1.03 -2.82
C LEU A 83 9.61 -0.43 -3.23
N SER A 84 9.85 -0.66 -4.51
CA SER A 84 10.20 -1.99 -5.01
C SER A 84 11.65 -2.37 -4.64
N PRO A 85 11.98 -3.68 -4.65
CA PRO A 85 13.36 -4.13 -4.44
C PRO A 85 14.39 -3.51 -5.40
N SER A 86 13.95 -3.07 -6.59
CA SER A 86 14.82 -2.41 -7.56
C SER A 86 15.05 -0.92 -7.29
N SER A 87 14.17 -0.28 -6.53
CA SER A 87 14.28 1.13 -6.15
C SER A 87 14.88 1.35 -4.76
N PHE A 88 14.81 0.33 -3.89
CA PHE A 88 15.39 0.36 -2.56
C PHE A 88 16.08 -0.98 -2.29
N GLU A 89 17.41 -1.03 -2.43
CA GLU A 89 18.23 -2.23 -2.53
C GLU A 89 18.42 -2.97 -1.18
N LEU A 90 17.32 -3.31 -0.48
CA LEU A 90 17.36 -4.27 0.59
C LEU A 90 17.63 -5.69 0.05
N PRO A 91 18.10 -6.64 0.88
CA PRO A 91 18.28 -8.02 0.44
C PRO A 91 17.02 -8.59 -0.22
N ILE A 92 17.17 -9.18 -1.41
CA ILE A 92 16.05 -9.73 -2.21
C ILE A 92 15.11 -10.63 -1.40
N PRO A 93 15.61 -11.53 -0.50
CA PRO A 93 14.71 -12.37 0.28
C PRO A 93 13.83 -11.62 1.29
N TRP A 94 14.18 -10.36 1.62
CA TRP A 94 13.43 -9.56 2.58
C TRP A 94 12.17 -8.92 1.97
N MET A 95 12.26 -8.47 0.73
CA MET A 95 11.18 -7.75 0.07
C MET A 95 10.39 -8.65 -0.87
N VAL A 96 9.07 -8.45 -0.90
CA VAL A 96 8.22 -9.07 -1.92
C VAL A 96 8.28 -8.23 -3.18
N ASP A 97 8.72 -8.83 -4.30
CA ASP A 97 8.84 -8.18 -5.60
C ASP A 97 7.48 -8.03 -6.29
N TYR A 98 7.42 -7.19 -7.32
CA TYR A 98 6.26 -7.02 -8.20
C TYR A 98 5.85 -8.37 -8.80
N GLY A 99 4.59 -8.77 -8.54
CA GLY A 99 4.08 -10.08 -8.96
C GLY A 99 4.37 -11.23 -8.00
N GLY A 100 5.04 -10.96 -6.87
CA GLY A 100 5.21 -11.91 -5.77
C GLY A 100 3.92 -12.12 -4.97
N ASP A 101 3.97 -13.04 -4.01
CA ASP A 101 2.84 -13.34 -3.13
C ASP A 101 2.83 -12.41 -1.91
N PHE A 102 2.08 -11.31 -2.00
CA PHE A 102 1.88 -10.38 -0.89
C PHE A 102 1.12 -11.01 0.31
N GLY A 103 0.53 -12.19 0.14
CA GLY A 103 -0.05 -12.96 1.25
C GLY A 103 1.00 -13.49 2.23
N THR A 104 2.29 -13.39 1.91
CA THR A 104 3.40 -13.78 2.80
C THR A 104 3.98 -12.62 3.62
N VAL A 105 3.58 -11.37 3.34
CA VAL A 105 4.10 -10.17 4.02
C VAL A 105 3.67 -10.15 5.47
N GLU A 106 4.65 -10.07 6.37
CA GLU A 106 4.44 -10.00 7.81
C GLU A 106 4.75 -8.61 8.39
N LEU A 107 5.62 -7.86 7.71
CA LEU A 107 6.13 -6.57 8.18
C LEU A 107 5.86 -5.45 7.16
N VAL A 108 5.61 -4.25 7.69
CA VAL A 108 5.50 -3.02 6.89
C VAL A 108 6.49 -2.00 7.43
N VAL A 109 7.32 -1.46 6.53
CA VAL A 109 8.25 -0.38 6.86
C VAL A 109 7.70 0.93 6.29
N CYS A 110 7.57 1.93 7.15
CA CYS A 110 7.09 3.25 6.79
C CYS A 110 8.19 4.28 7.03
N MET A 111 8.66 4.90 5.98
CA MET A 111 9.64 5.98 6.05
C MET A 111 8.96 7.32 5.78
N THR A 112 9.08 8.26 6.71
CA THR A 112 8.48 9.59 6.61
C THR A 112 9.55 10.64 6.77
N GLY A 113 9.69 11.55 5.80
CA GLY A 113 10.51 12.74 5.95
C GLY A 113 9.92 13.64 7.04
N ILE A 114 10.70 13.89 8.08
CA ILE A 114 10.29 14.67 9.26
C ILE A 114 10.97 16.04 9.33
N GLU A 115 12.11 16.18 8.66
CA GLU A 115 12.86 17.43 8.57
C GLU A 115 13.60 17.44 7.23
N SER A 116 13.49 18.54 6.49
CA SER A 116 14.18 18.73 5.21
C SER A 116 14.83 20.10 5.16
N THR A 117 16.03 20.16 4.60
CA THR A 117 16.80 21.40 4.42
C THR A 117 17.30 21.45 2.99
N LEU A 118 17.09 22.58 2.28
CA LEU A 118 17.63 22.76 0.95
C LEU A 118 19.17 22.64 1.01
N ALA A 119 19.67 21.68 0.26
CA ALA A 119 21.11 21.41 0.14
C ALA A 119 21.71 22.15 -1.04
N GLU A 120 21.06 22.09 -2.22
CA GLU A 120 21.58 22.66 -3.45
C GLU A 120 20.46 22.97 -4.46
N ASP A 121 20.66 23.98 -5.28
CA ASP A 121 19.88 24.29 -6.47
C ASP A 121 20.63 23.79 -7.70
N CYS A 122 20.17 22.69 -8.30
CA CYS A 122 20.79 22.06 -9.46
C CYS A 122 20.18 22.60 -10.75
N ALA A 123 20.95 23.36 -11.51
CA ALA A 123 20.51 23.90 -12.79
C ALA A 123 20.77 22.92 -13.93
N TYR A 124 19.79 22.76 -14.82
CA TYR A 124 19.86 21.95 -16.03
C TYR A 124 19.45 22.77 -17.24
N GLU A 125 20.00 22.46 -18.37
CA GLU A 125 19.67 23.06 -19.67
C GLU A 125 19.23 21.94 -20.62
N ASP A 126 18.09 22.14 -21.29
CA ASP A 126 17.64 21.24 -22.34
C ASP A 126 18.33 21.61 -23.67
N ASP A 127 19.03 20.64 -24.28
CA ASP A 127 19.80 20.81 -25.53
C ASP A 127 18.90 21.13 -26.74
N ASP A 128 17.59 20.77 -26.69
CA ASP A 128 16.69 20.90 -27.84
C ASP A 128 16.04 22.30 -27.92
N ASP A 129 15.71 22.93 -26.80
CA ASP A 129 15.00 24.20 -26.75
C ASP A 129 15.77 25.34 -26.04
N ASN A 130 16.92 25.04 -25.41
CA ASN A 130 17.70 25.93 -24.55
C ASN A 130 16.88 26.50 -23.39
N GLU A 131 15.92 25.73 -22.88
CA GLU A 131 15.20 26.10 -21.67
C GLU A 131 15.97 25.68 -20.42
N GLU A 132 15.94 26.54 -19.40
CA GLU A 132 16.56 26.26 -18.10
C GLU A 132 15.54 25.62 -17.16
N TYR A 133 15.99 24.60 -16.45
CA TYR A 133 15.24 23.87 -15.43
C TYR A 133 16.00 23.89 -14.12
N MET A 134 15.29 23.93 -13.01
CA MET A 134 15.86 23.98 -11.67
C MET A 134 15.33 22.83 -10.82
N LEU A 135 16.25 22.07 -10.24
CA LEU A 135 15.93 21.04 -9.26
C LEU A 135 16.41 21.49 -7.88
N HIS A 136 15.48 21.74 -6.97
CA HIS A 136 15.77 22.05 -5.57
C HIS A 136 15.98 20.74 -4.82
N VAL A 137 17.22 20.43 -4.42
CA VAL A 137 17.55 19.18 -3.75
C VAL A 137 17.60 19.38 -2.23
N TYR A 138 16.85 18.55 -1.51
CA TYR A 138 16.74 18.62 -0.05
C TYR A 138 17.41 17.41 0.60
N GLU A 139 18.34 17.67 1.54
CA GLU A 139 18.69 16.68 2.57
C GLU A 139 17.50 16.44 3.46
N THR A 140 17.25 15.18 3.81
CA THR A 140 16.05 14.82 4.57
C THR A 140 16.38 13.85 5.70
N THR A 141 15.84 14.13 6.88
CA THR A 141 15.83 13.16 7.99
C THR A 141 14.52 12.37 7.92
N TYR A 142 14.63 11.06 7.79
CA TYR A 142 13.49 10.15 7.76
C TYR A 142 13.29 9.49 9.11
N GLU A 143 12.06 9.50 9.62
CA GLU A 143 11.62 8.57 10.64
C GLU A 143 11.27 7.24 9.94
N VAL A 144 11.92 6.15 10.36
CA VAL A 144 11.72 4.79 9.85
C VAL A 144 11.03 3.98 10.94
N LYS A 145 9.84 3.49 10.65
CA LYS A 145 9.05 2.64 11.55
C LYS A 145 8.80 1.30 10.94
N VAL A 146 8.85 0.25 11.76
CA VAL A 146 8.46 -1.10 11.37
C VAL A 146 7.21 -1.51 12.14
N TYR A 147 6.25 -2.07 11.41
CA TYR A 147 4.97 -2.51 11.94
C TYR A 147 4.72 -3.98 11.60
N ALA A 148 4.04 -4.70 12.50
CA ALA A 148 3.44 -5.98 12.18
C ALA A 148 2.21 -5.72 11.28
N ALA A 149 2.21 -6.28 10.06
CA ALA A 149 1.17 -6.03 9.05
C ALA A 149 -0.23 -6.42 9.55
N HIS A 150 -0.34 -7.57 10.22
CA HIS A 150 -1.62 -8.10 10.71
C HIS A 150 -2.25 -7.22 11.78
N SER A 151 -1.48 -6.80 12.77
CA SER A 151 -2.00 -6.07 13.95
C SER A 151 -1.88 -4.56 13.87
N GLY A 152 -1.04 -4.03 12.95
CA GLY A 152 -0.67 -2.60 12.93
C GLY A 152 0.16 -2.17 14.13
N GLU A 153 0.70 -3.11 14.91
CA GLU A 153 1.56 -2.84 16.06
C GLU A 153 2.91 -2.28 15.60
N GLU A 154 3.32 -1.14 16.15
CA GLU A 154 4.66 -0.60 15.96
C GLU A 154 5.67 -1.44 16.74
N LEU A 155 6.57 -2.11 16.03
CA LEU A 155 7.59 -2.96 16.60
C LEU A 155 8.84 -2.18 16.97
N GLY A 156 9.14 -1.11 16.25
CA GLY A 156 10.25 -0.23 16.53
C GLY A 156 10.35 0.95 15.59
N SER A 157 11.23 1.89 15.94
CA SER A 157 11.48 3.08 15.14
C SER A 157 12.94 3.55 15.27
N THR A 158 13.42 4.19 14.20
CA THR A 158 14.71 4.87 14.16
C THR A 158 14.64 6.12 13.29
N THR A 159 15.70 6.92 13.27
CA THR A 159 15.84 8.04 12.33
C THR A 159 17.08 7.85 11.49
N VAL A 160 16.97 8.16 10.20
CA VAL A 160 18.05 8.05 9.23
C VAL A 160 18.17 9.38 8.48
N LYS A 161 19.37 9.94 8.42
CA LYS A 161 19.65 11.15 7.64
C LYS A 161 20.08 10.77 6.23
N ALA A 162 19.43 11.35 5.25
CA ALA A 162 19.80 11.29 3.84
C ALA A 162 20.59 12.55 3.49
N GLU A 163 21.88 12.42 3.25
CA GLU A 163 22.79 13.53 2.97
C GLU A 163 22.96 13.72 1.45
N PHE A 164 23.01 14.97 1.03
CA PHE A 164 23.29 15.32 -0.34
C PHE A 164 24.78 15.12 -0.67
N GLU A 165 25.06 14.49 -1.80
CA GLU A 165 26.41 14.28 -2.27
C GLU A 165 26.72 15.12 -3.53
N ALA A 166 25.83 15.11 -4.51
CA ALA A 166 25.98 15.84 -5.75
C ALA A 166 24.64 15.94 -6.51
N CYS A 167 24.51 16.94 -7.38
CA CYS A 167 23.39 17.02 -8.31
C CYS A 167 23.31 15.76 -9.18
N PRO A 168 22.11 15.20 -9.41
CA PRO A 168 21.91 14.08 -10.34
C PRO A 168 22.45 14.46 -11.73
N MET A 169 23.17 13.55 -12.38
CA MET A 169 23.65 13.80 -13.76
C MET A 169 22.50 13.88 -14.76
N PHE A 170 21.35 13.34 -14.42
CA PHE A 170 20.16 13.31 -15.25
C PHE A 170 18.91 13.40 -14.36
N HIS A 171 17.96 14.25 -14.77
CA HIS A 171 16.63 14.35 -14.17
C HIS A 171 15.58 14.54 -15.26
N MET A 172 14.40 13.92 -15.11
CA MET A 172 13.25 14.14 -16.00
C MET A 172 12.31 15.14 -15.35
N PHE A 173 12.22 16.32 -15.90
CA PHE A 173 11.37 17.39 -15.40
C PHE A 173 9.94 17.27 -15.92
N SER A 174 8.96 17.43 -15.02
CA SER A 174 7.56 17.66 -15.36
C SER A 174 7.24 19.15 -15.41
N ASP A 175 7.93 19.94 -14.60
CA ASP A 175 7.83 21.39 -14.50
C ASP A 175 9.23 22.04 -14.54
N LYS A 176 9.31 23.37 -14.75
CA LYS A 176 10.59 24.08 -14.82
C LYS A 176 11.33 24.15 -13.49
N GLU A 177 10.61 24.06 -12.40
CA GLU A 177 11.15 24.05 -11.05
C GLU A 177 10.52 22.87 -10.31
N GLU A 178 11.34 22.00 -9.74
CA GLU A 178 10.90 20.82 -9.01
C GLU A 178 11.71 20.64 -7.72
N ASP A 179 11.05 20.10 -6.69
CA ASP A 179 11.69 19.68 -5.46
C ASP A 179 12.07 18.19 -5.53
N SER A 180 13.25 17.86 -5.05
CA SER A 180 13.74 16.49 -4.93
C SER A 180 14.29 16.25 -3.53
N TYR A 181 13.91 15.15 -2.94
CA TYR A 181 14.36 14.75 -1.61
C TYR A 181 15.32 13.58 -1.72
N VAL A 182 16.48 13.73 -1.10
CA VAL A 182 17.50 12.67 -1.10
C VAL A 182 16.93 11.41 -0.47
N TYR A 183 17.12 10.27 -1.14
CA TYR A 183 16.65 8.99 -0.64
C TYR A 183 17.42 8.57 0.62
N PRO A 184 16.74 7.92 1.60
CA PRO A 184 17.43 7.42 2.78
C PRO A 184 18.45 6.36 2.38
N PRO A 185 19.66 6.39 2.97
CA PRO A 185 20.69 5.40 2.68
C PRO A 185 20.23 4.00 3.12
N VAL A 186 20.48 3.01 2.27
CA VAL A 186 20.01 1.63 2.48
C VAL A 186 20.63 0.98 3.70
N SER A 187 21.96 1.14 3.90
CA SER A 187 22.68 0.43 4.97
C SER A 187 22.15 0.66 6.37
N PRO A 188 21.93 1.91 6.84
CA PRO A 188 21.37 2.12 8.19
C PRO A 188 19.93 1.61 8.33
N VAL A 189 19.14 1.65 7.27
CA VAL A 189 17.78 1.08 7.27
C VAL A 189 17.84 -0.43 7.35
N GLN A 190 18.73 -1.07 6.58
CA GLN A 190 18.95 -2.51 6.60
C GLN A 190 19.41 -2.99 7.97
N GLU A 191 20.40 -2.31 8.58
CA GLU A 191 20.90 -2.64 9.93
C GLU A 191 19.77 -2.57 10.98
N PHE A 192 18.93 -1.55 10.92
CA PHE A 192 17.78 -1.42 11.81
C PHE A 192 16.76 -2.53 11.59
N LEU A 193 16.45 -2.89 10.32
CA LEU A 193 15.44 -3.88 10.00
C LEU A 193 15.87 -5.32 10.30
N GLN A 194 17.20 -5.58 10.36
CA GLN A 194 17.72 -6.94 10.51
C GLN A 194 17.17 -7.66 11.74
N GLU A 195 17.00 -6.97 12.86
CA GLU A 195 16.48 -7.57 14.11
C GLU A 195 15.00 -8.01 14.01
N TYR A 196 14.24 -7.46 13.05
CA TYR A 196 12.83 -7.81 12.82
C TYR A 196 12.66 -8.81 11.69
N VAL A 197 13.50 -8.72 10.66
CA VAL A 197 13.39 -9.55 9.45
C VAL A 197 14.11 -10.88 9.63
N GLU A 198 15.22 -10.91 10.39
CA GLU A 198 16.04 -12.10 10.66
C GLU A 198 16.36 -12.23 12.17
N PRO A 199 15.33 -12.34 13.05
CA PRO A 199 15.48 -12.33 14.49
C PRO A 199 16.28 -13.50 15.09
#